data_6e6d502e4e01895be6854580497d60da
#
_entry.id   6e6d502e4e01895be6854580497d60da
#
_cell.length_a   1.000
_cell.length_b   1.000
_cell.length_c   1.000
_cell.angle_alpha   90.00
_cell.angle_beta   90.00
_cell.angle_gamma   90.00
#
_symmetry.space_group_name_H-M   'P 1'
#
loop_
_entity.id
_entity.type
_entity.pdbx_description
1 polymer ?
#
loop_
_entity_poly.entity_id
_entity_poly.type
_entity_poly.pdbx_seq_one_letter_code
_entity_poly.pdbx_strand_id
1 'polypeptide(L)'
;MFIRICAERRWKRRLSRSHKEKDQLLCTPDHLVVYLKLPLTVPAMAARRTPTTARSAISRGIRGARAAAETASEAPHGSRPEQVYQRLRDLIVRGLLAPGSRVVETEVAARLGVSRTPVREALQRLQQEGFVVGAPGAQQARLTVAPLTRADVHELLNIVGELEGLGARWAAGLPVADRRALTKELKALNADFHRTGRATPIDHGRLYEADERLHRKIVEACAGPRLIAMHDSVKPQAERYIRMYISLLTSDIKASVAEHDAIIDAIDDGKADAAQAAVQTNWRHAADRIAKVIEVAGERGSW
;
A
#
# COMPACT_ATOMS: atom_id res chain seq x y z
N MET A 1 8.40 40.71 16.50
CA MET A 1 6.98 40.51 16.85
C MET A 1 6.06 41.15 15.80
N PHE A 2 6.35 41.04 14.50
CA PHE A 2 5.55 41.69 13.43
C PHE A 2 5.32 40.83 12.17
N ILE A 3 5.56 39.53 12.21
CA ILE A 3 5.41 38.65 11.02
C ILE A 3 4.21 37.66 11.13
N ARG A 4 3.49 37.65 12.27
CA ARG A 4 2.42 36.64 12.50
C ARG A 4 1.00 37.07 12.08
N ILE A 5 0.78 38.31 11.60
CA ILE A 5 -0.57 38.85 11.34
C ILE A 5 -0.95 38.88 9.85
N CYS A 6 -0.03 38.64 8.92
CA CYS A 6 -0.33 38.71 7.48
C CYS A 6 -0.81 37.40 6.84
N ALA A 7 -0.58 36.24 7.44
CA ALA A 7 -0.97 34.94 6.87
C ALA A 7 -2.46 34.61 7.05
N GLU A 8 -3.08 35.03 8.16
CA GLU A 8 -4.49 34.73 8.45
C GLU A 8 -5.51 35.52 7.60
N ARG A 9 -5.14 36.69 7.08
CA ARG A 9 -6.08 37.51 6.28
C ARG A 9 -6.19 37.11 4.80
N ARG A 10 -5.26 36.32 4.28
CA ARG A 10 -5.29 35.86 2.88
C ARG A 10 -6.10 34.58 2.68
N TRP A 11 -6.28 33.80 3.72
CA TRP A 11 -7.05 32.55 3.67
C TRP A 11 -8.56 32.77 3.71
N LYS A 12 -9.04 33.75 4.47
CA LYS A 12 -10.47 34.06 4.58
C LYS A 12 -11.11 34.69 3.33
N ARG A 13 -10.34 35.18 2.37
CA ARG A 13 -10.88 35.76 1.12
C ARG A 13 -11.06 34.78 -0.05
N ARG A 14 -10.61 33.55 0.07
CA ARG A 14 -10.77 32.52 -0.99
C ARG A 14 -11.98 31.60 -0.81
N LEU A 15 -12.65 31.65 0.34
CA LEU A 15 -13.82 30.83 0.65
C LEU A 15 -15.18 31.49 0.34
N SER A 16 -15.20 32.71 -0.19
CA SER A 16 -16.46 33.43 -0.44
C SER A 16 -16.98 33.39 -1.87
N ARG A 17 -16.39 32.56 -2.76
CA ARG A 17 -16.88 32.41 -4.15
C ARG A 17 -16.95 30.95 -4.56
N SER A 18 -17.86 30.21 -3.99
CA SER A 18 -18.47 29.02 -4.62
C SER A 18 -19.70 28.63 -3.81
N HIS A 19 -20.80 29.27 -4.13
CA HIS A 19 -22.13 28.84 -3.67
C HIS A 19 -22.67 27.90 -4.74
N LYS A 20 -22.85 26.66 -4.36
CA LYS A 20 -24.00 25.76 -4.59
C LYS A 20 -23.53 24.32 -4.64
N GLU A 21 -23.58 23.71 -3.47
CA GLU A 21 -24.17 22.38 -3.31
C GLU A 21 -24.16 22.07 -1.82
N LYS A 22 -25.38 21.99 -1.27
CA LYS A 22 -25.62 21.67 0.13
C LYS A 22 -25.54 20.16 0.29
N ASP A 23 -24.49 19.68 0.98
CA ASP A 23 -24.60 18.50 1.80
C ASP A 23 -24.02 18.80 3.17
N GLN A 24 -24.87 18.63 4.18
CA GLN A 24 -24.63 19.00 5.56
C GLN A 24 -23.54 18.12 6.18
N LEU A 25 -22.35 18.67 6.36
CA LEU A 25 -21.35 18.17 7.27
C LEU A 25 -21.63 18.73 8.66
N LEU A 26 -22.28 17.94 9.52
CA LEU A 26 -22.37 18.22 10.95
C LEU A 26 -20.99 17.87 11.58
N CYS A 27 -20.20 18.91 11.88
CA CYS A 27 -19.00 18.80 12.69
C CYS A 27 -19.39 18.84 14.16
N THR A 28 -19.21 17.73 14.88
CA THR A 28 -19.17 17.70 16.36
C THR A 28 -17.74 17.44 16.82
N PRO A 29 -17.26 18.08 17.92
CA PRO A 29 -15.83 18.07 18.29
C PRO A 29 -15.30 16.79 18.92
N ASP A 30 -16.06 15.74 19.08
CA ASP A 30 -15.63 14.49 19.71
C ASP A 30 -15.97 13.31 18.79
N HIS A 31 -14.92 12.58 18.39
CA HIS A 31 -14.94 11.34 17.59
C HIS A 31 -15.20 11.47 16.07
N LEU A 32 -14.15 11.76 15.32
CA LEU A 32 -14.16 11.58 13.86
C LEU A 32 -14.12 10.09 13.49
N VAL A 33 -15.28 9.45 13.50
CA VAL A 33 -15.46 8.12 12.89
C VAL A 33 -15.78 8.34 11.42
N VAL A 34 -14.78 8.21 10.54
CA VAL A 34 -15.00 8.27 9.10
C VAL A 34 -15.72 6.99 8.65
N TYR A 35 -17.03 7.07 8.48
CA TYR A 35 -17.82 6.02 7.85
C TYR A 35 -17.66 6.10 6.33
N LEU A 36 -16.72 5.36 5.77
CA LEU A 36 -16.68 5.11 4.33
C LEU A 36 -17.71 4.02 3.99
N LYS A 37 -18.87 4.44 3.47
CA LYS A 37 -19.80 3.55 2.76
C LYS A 37 -19.17 3.22 1.40
N LEU A 38 -18.43 2.12 1.33
CA LEU A 38 -18.06 1.52 0.05
C LEU A 38 -19.10 0.47 -0.33
N PRO A 39 -19.71 0.55 -1.52
CA PRO A 39 -20.57 -0.52 -2.02
C PRO A 39 -19.70 -1.72 -2.38
N LEU A 40 -19.86 -2.83 -1.64
CA LEU A 40 -19.30 -4.12 -2.00
C LEU A 40 -20.23 -4.74 -3.08
N THR A 41 -20.06 -4.34 -4.34
CA THR A 41 -20.60 -5.09 -5.47
C THR A 41 -19.51 -5.99 -6.03
N VAL A 42 -19.58 -7.26 -5.70
CA VAL A 42 -18.85 -8.32 -6.41
C VAL A 42 -19.62 -8.57 -7.71
N PRO A 43 -19.02 -8.48 -8.91
CA PRO A 43 -19.71 -8.87 -10.13
C PRO A 43 -19.91 -10.39 -10.13
N ALA A 44 -21.16 -10.83 -10.11
CA ALA A 44 -21.55 -12.21 -10.36
C ALA A 44 -21.23 -12.55 -11.81
N MET A 45 -20.32 -13.48 -12.05
CA MET A 45 -20.12 -14.08 -13.37
C MET A 45 -21.37 -14.88 -13.76
N ALA A 46 -22.04 -14.44 -14.81
CA ALA A 46 -23.18 -15.09 -15.42
C ALA A 46 -22.79 -16.47 -15.99
N ALA A 47 -23.32 -17.52 -15.41
CA ALA A 47 -23.28 -18.86 -15.98
C ALA A 47 -24.23 -18.94 -17.20
N ARG A 48 -23.69 -19.20 -18.37
CA ARG A 48 -24.47 -19.52 -19.58
C ARG A 48 -25.14 -20.88 -19.42
N ARG A 49 -26.47 -20.88 -19.43
CA ARG A 49 -27.30 -22.10 -19.56
C ARG A 49 -27.36 -22.51 -21.03
N THR A 50 -27.09 -23.78 -21.31
CA THR A 50 -27.57 -24.47 -22.50
C THR A 50 -28.65 -25.49 -22.13
N PRO A 51 -29.72 -25.66 -22.90
CA PRO A 51 -30.81 -26.56 -22.59
C PRO A 51 -30.61 -27.90 -23.30
N THR A 52 -30.91 -29.03 -22.61
CA THR A 52 -31.25 -30.27 -23.29
C THR A 52 -32.16 -31.15 -22.44
N THR A 53 -33.34 -31.26 -22.94
CA THR A 53 -34.35 -32.34 -22.95
C THR A 53 -34.27 -33.56 -22.05
N ALA A 54 -35.30 -33.71 -21.29
CA ALA A 54 -36.25 -34.80 -20.95
C ALA A 54 -35.87 -36.28 -21.16
N ARG A 55 -36.05 -37.11 -20.15
CA ARG A 55 -37.13 -38.11 -19.95
C ARG A 55 -36.77 -39.19 -18.91
N SER A 56 -37.73 -39.36 -18.00
CA SER A 56 -38.24 -40.65 -17.47
C SER A 56 -37.35 -41.60 -16.65
N ALA A 57 -37.62 -41.84 -15.40
CA ALA A 57 -38.39 -42.95 -14.78
C ALA A 57 -38.03 -43.17 -13.28
N ILE A 58 -39.04 -43.08 -12.53
CA ILE A 58 -39.45 -43.73 -11.26
C ILE A 58 -38.61 -44.97 -10.83
N SER A 59 -38.02 -44.98 -9.64
CA SER A 59 -38.49 -45.77 -8.49
C SER A 59 -37.41 -46.03 -7.41
N ARG A 60 -37.86 -45.86 -6.15
CA ARG A 60 -37.46 -46.54 -4.90
C ARG A 60 -36.06 -46.35 -4.31
N GLY A 61 -36.08 -45.86 -3.07
CA GLY A 61 -35.09 -46.31 -2.06
C GLY A 61 -34.74 -45.26 -1.03
N ILE A 62 -35.56 -45.16 0.01
CA ILE A 62 -35.21 -44.49 1.28
C ILE A 62 -34.03 -45.23 1.88
N ARG A 63 -32.87 -44.60 1.93
CA ARG A 63 -31.80 -44.74 2.97
C ARG A 63 -30.60 -43.84 2.58
N GLY A 64 -30.23 -42.89 3.47
CA GLY A 64 -28.93 -42.20 3.37
C GLY A 64 -28.94 -40.69 3.42
N ALA A 65 -29.77 -40.11 4.28
CA ALA A 65 -29.59 -38.68 4.63
C ALA A 65 -28.40 -38.51 5.57
N ARG A 66 -27.16 -38.69 5.05
CA ARG A 66 -25.91 -38.40 5.81
C ARG A 66 -24.66 -38.22 4.94
N ALA A 67 -24.80 -37.84 3.70
CA ALA A 67 -23.63 -37.62 2.81
C ALA A 67 -23.85 -36.47 1.83
N ALA A 68 -24.40 -35.34 2.31
CA ALA A 68 -24.59 -34.14 1.49
C ALA A 68 -24.17 -32.89 2.23
N ALA A 69 -23.01 -32.95 2.92
CA ALA A 69 -22.42 -31.79 3.62
C ALA A 69 -20.91 -31.66 3.35
N GLU A 70 -20.40 -32.21 2.25
CA GLU A 70 -18.98 -32.11 1.89
C GLU A 70 -18.82 -31.82 0.40
N THR A 71 -19.32 -30.67 -0.06
CA THR A 71 -18.77 -29.96 -1.22
C THR A 71 -18.90 -28.46 -0.95
N ALA A 72 -18.31 -28.03 0.16
CA ALA A 72 -18.01 -26.61 0.34
C ALA A 72 -16.74 -26.37 -0.47
N SER A 73 -16.91 -25.67 -1.58
CA SER A 73 -15.93 -24.89 -2.32
C SER A 73 -14.59 -24.76 -1.60
N GLU A 74 -13.51 -25.25 -2.21
CA GLU A 74 -12.14 -24.92 -1.85
C GLU A 74 -11.99 -23.40 -1.82
N ALA A 75 -11.91 -22.86 -0.60
CA ALA A 75 -11.59 -21.46 -0.39
C ALA A 75 -10.14 -21.22 -0.83
N PRO A 76 -9.81 -20.09 -1.45
CA PRO A 76 -8.46 -19.79 -1.92
C PRO A 76 -7.45 -19.88 -0.77
N HIS A 77 -6.27 -20.42 -1.08
CA HIS A 77 -5.13 -20.76 -0.24
C HIS A 77 -4.85 -19.74 0.87
N GLY A 78 -5.06 -20.13 2.10
CA GLY A 78 -4.75 -19.39 3.33
C GLY A 78 -5.74 -19.71 4.45
N SER A 79 -5.26 -19.83 5.70
CA SER A 79 -6.13 -19.95 6.86
C SER A 79 -6.97 -18.68 7.03
N ARG A 80 -8.13 -18.76 7.70
CA ARG A 80 -8.94 -17.57 7.98
C ARG A 80 -8.18 -16.41 8.65
N PRO A 81 -7.27 -16.63 9.61
CA PRO A 81 -6.41 -15.57 10.15
C PRO A 81 -5.52 -14.90 9.11
N GLU A 82 -4.92 -15.66 8.20
CA GLU A 82 -4.09 -15.13 7.12
C GLU A 82 -4.89 -14.24 6.18
N GLN A 83 -6.08 -14.65 5.78
CA GLN A 83 -6.96 -13.84 4.92
C GLN A 83 -7.37 -12.52 5.60
N VAL A 84 -7.69 -12.58 6.89
CA VAL A 84 -8.02 -11.39 7.70
C VAL A 84 -6.81 -10.46 7.81
N TYR A 85 -5.62 -11.02 8.09
CA TYR A 85 -4.38 -10.26 8.15
C TYR A 85 -4.10 -9.54 6.84
N GLN A 86 -4.11 -10.24 5.71
CA GLN A 86 -3.86 -9.64 4.40
C GLN A 86 -4.87 -8.52 4.09
N ARG A 87 -6.14 -8.76 4.38
CA ARG A 87 -7.18 -7.76 4.14
C ARG A 87 -6.99 -6.51 5.00
N LEU A 88 -6.68 -6.66 6.28
CA LEU A 88 -6.43 -5.51 7.18
C LEU A 88 -5.16 -4.76 6.77
N ARG A 89 -4.07 -5.49 6.46
CA ARG A 89 -2.83 -4.91 5.96
C ARG A 89 -3.07 -4.06 4.72
N ASP A 90 -3.79 -4.59 3.72
CA ASP A 90 -4.14 -3.86 2.50
C ASP A 90 -4.94 -2.59 2.79
N LEU A 91 -5.90 -2.64 3.73
CA LEU A 91 -6.69 -1.46 4.11
C LEU A 91 -5.82 -0.39 4.77
N ILE A 92 -4.84 -0.78 5.59
CA ILE A 92 -3.89 0.13 6.24
C ILE A 92 -2.93 0.72 5.21
N VAL A 93 -2.30 -0.13 4.37
CA VAL A 93 -1.32 0.30 3.36
C VAL A 93 -1.94 1.27 2.36
N ARG A 94 -3.18 1.01 1.96
CA ARG A 94 -3.92 1.91 1.03
C ARG A 94 -4.52 3.14 1.71
N GLY A 95 -4.32 3.33 3.02
CA GLY A 95 -4.88 4.45 3.78
C GLY A 95 -6.40 4.42 3.97
N LEU A 96 -7.06 3.29 3.66
CA LEU A 96 -8.50 3.09 3.88
C LEU A 96 -8.82 2.89 5.37
N LEU A 97 -7.84 2.45 6.16
CA LEU A 97 -7.78 2.62 7.60
C LEU A 97 -6.74 3.70 7.86
N ALA A 98 -7.21 4.89 8.25
CA ALA A 98 -6.37 6.07 8.36
C ALA A 98 -5.35 5.94 9.51
N PRO A 99 -4.12 6.51 9.38
CA PRO A 99 -3.17 6.61 10.48
C PRO A 99 -3.81 7.22 11.73
N GLY A 100 -3.54 6.64 12.92
CA GLY A 100 -4.13 7.04 14.20
C GLY A 100 -5.57 6.58 14.42
N SER A 101 -6.25 6.02 13.42
CA SER A 101 -7.61 5.54 13.61
C SER A 101 -7.65 4.30 14.51
N ARG A 102 -8.67 4.25 15.38
CA ARG A 102 -8.87 3.13 16.30
C ARG A 102 -9.28 1.86 15.55
N VAL A 103 -8.69 0.73 15.94
CA VAL A 103 -9.04 -0.59 15.42
C VAL A 103 -9.75 -1.39 16.50
N VAL A 104 -11.04 -1.72 16.28
CA VAL A 104 -11.88 -2.44 17.25
C VAL A 104 -12.17 -3.84 16.72
N GLU A 105 -11.73 -4.87 17.44
CA GLU A 105 -11.88 -6.29 17.04
C GLU A 105 -13.32 -6.64 16.64
N THR A 106 -14.31 -6.20 17.41
CA THR A 106 -15.73 -6.52 17.18
C THR A 106 -16.28 -5.88 15.91
N GLU A 107 -15.84 -4.66 15.58
CA GLU A 107 -16.24 -3.96 14.36
C GLU A 107 -15.60 -4.59 13.13
N VAL A 108 -14.30 -4.95 13.24
CA VAL A 108 -13.58 -5.65 12.17
C VAL A 108 -14.21 -7.01 11.90
N ALA A 109 -14.51 -7.80 12.95
CA ALA A 109 -15.14 -9.11 12.84
C ALA A 109 -16.49 -9.01 12.14
N ALA A 110 -17.34 -8.05 12.55
CA ALA A 110 -18.65 -7.81 11.95
C ALA A 110 -18.53 -7.41 10.45
N ARG A 111 -17.58 -6.52 10.12
CA ARG A 111 -17.33 -6.06 8.74
C ARG A 111 -16.86 -7.17 7.80
N LEU A 112 -16.00 -8.05 8.30
CA LEU A 112 -15.41 -9.12 7.50
C LEU A 112 -16.25 -10.41 7.51
N GLY A 113 -17.33 -10.46 8.31
CA GLY A 113 -18.19 -11.64 8.43
C GLY A 113 -17.45 -12.85 9.06
N VAL A 114 -16.52 -12.60 9.98
CA VAL A 114 -15.73 -13.64 10.66
C VAL A 114 -15.89 -13.57 12.18
N SER A 115 -15.47 -14.63 12.90
CA SER A 115 -15.40 -14.59 14.36
C SER A 115 -14.25 -13.69 14.85
N ARG A 116 -14.24 -13.36 16.15
CA ARG A 116 -13.23 -12.48 16.74
C ARG A 116 -11.84 -13.13 16.82
N THR A 117 -11.75 -14.45 16.91
CA THR A 117 -10.45 -15.16 17.04
C THR A 117 -9.49 -14.87 15.88
N PRO A 118 -9.84 -15.12 14.60
CA PRO A 118 -8.95 -14.80 13.48
C PRO A 118 -8.63 -13.31 13.37
N VAL A 119 -9.51 -12.41 13.82
CA VAL A 119 -9.25 -10.97 13.85
C VAL A 119 -8.19 -10.64 14.89
N ARG A 120 -8.26 -11.24 16.08
CA ARG A 120 -7.27 -11.02 17.14
C ARG A 120 -5.89 -11.49 16.73
N GLU A 121 -5.78 -12.67 16.13
CA GLU A 121 -4.53 -13.22 15.62
C GLU A 121 -3.92 -12.31 14.53
N ALA A 122 -4.74 -11.84 13.59
CA ALA A 122 -4.33 -10.90 12.56
C ALA A 122 -3.84 -9.56 13.15
N LEU A 123 -4.56 -9.02 14.14
CA LEU A 123 -4.16 -7.77 14.80
C LEU A 123 -2.89 -7.90 15.63
N GLN A 124 -2.68 -9.03 16.30
CA GLN A 124 -1.42 -9.32 17.01
C GLN A 124 -0.24 -9.33 16.02
N ARG A 125 -0.38 -9.96 14.87
CA ARG A 125 0.64 -9.97 13.83
C ARG A 125 0.89 -8.58 13.27
N LEU A 126 -0.16 -7.81 12.94
CA LEU A 126 -0.04 -6.43 12.49
C LEU A 126 0.62 -5.53 13.53
N GLN A 127 0.44 -5.80 14.82
CA GLN A 127 1.11 -5.08 15.90
C GLN A 127 2.60 -5.45 15.99
N GLN A 128 2.95 -6.73 15.85
CA GLN A 128 4.34 -7.17 15.80
C GLN A 128 5.09 -6.58 14.60
N GLU A 129 4.40 -6.41 13.48
CA GLU A 129 4.94 -5.81 12.26
C GLU A 129 4.87 -4.28 12.26
N GLY A 130 4.33 -3.62 13.30
CA GLY A 130 4.28 -2.16 13.41
C GLY A 130 3.19 -1.46 12.59
N PHE A 131 2.23 -2.18 12.00
CA PHE A 131 1.08 -1.57 11.31
C PHE A 131 0.02 -1.00 12.25
N VAL A 132 -0.09 -1.58 13.44
CA VAL A 132 -0.94 -1.08 14.51
C VAL A 132 -0.13 -0.98 15.80
N VAL A 133 -0.47 -0.01 16.63
CA VAL A 133 0.20 0.27 17.91
C VAL A 133 -0.81 0.28 19.05
N GLY A 134 -0.39 -0.11 20.24
CA GLY A 134 -1.19 0.03 21.46
C GLY A 134 -1.17 1.47 21.95
N ALA A 135 -2.31 1.99 22.39
CA ALA A 135 -2.35 3.31 23.02
C ALA A 135 -1.52 3.32 24.31
N PRO A 136 -0.63 4.30 24.53
CA PRO A 136 0.16 4.40 25.75
C PRO A 136 -0.75 4.47 27.00
N GLY A 137 -0.45 3.65 28.02
CA GLY A 137 -1.13 3.71 29.33
C GLY A 137 -2.53 3.09 29.43
N ALA A 138 -3.04 2.45 28.39
CA ALA A 138 -4.34 1.80 28.46
C ALA A 138 -4.26 0.40 29.08
N GLN A 139 -5.06 0.13 30.14
CA GLN A 139 -5.17 -1.19 30.78
C GLN A 139 -5.75 -2.28 29.85
N GLN A 140 -6.48 -1.91 28.80
CA GLN A 140 -6.85 -2.77 27.67
C GLN A 140 -6.24 -2.18 26.41
N ALA A 141 -5.51 -2.98 25.66
CA ALA A 141 -4.83 -2.55 24.44
C ALA A 141 -5.81 -1.92 23.45
N ARG A 142 -5.93 -0.59 23.50
CA ARG A 142 -6.61 0.16 22.45
C ARG A 142 -5.66 0.22 21.27
N LEU A 143 -5.90 -0.62 20.27
CA LEU A 143 -5.11 -0.63 19.05
C LEU A 143 -5.52 0.53 18.15
N THR A 144 -4.52 1.21 17.60
CA THR A 144 -4.67 2.24 16.58
C THR A 144 -3.76 1.91 15.39
N VAL A 145 -4.14 2.34 14.21
CA VAL A 145 -3.24 2.29 13.04
C VAL A 145 -2.01 3.15 13.35
N ALA A 146 -0.83 2.61 13.12
CA ALA A 146 0.42 3.31 13.40
C ALA A 146 0.45 4.69 12.71
N PRO A 147 0.93 5.75 13.39
CA PRO A 147 1.04 7.07 12.79
C PRO A 147 2.05 7.09 11.65
N LEU A 148 2.02 8.16 10.87
CA LEU A 148 3.04 8.46 9.87
C LEU A 148 3.84 9.68 10.35
N THR A 149 5.08 9.46 10.77
CA THR A 149 5.95 10.47 11.36
C THR A 149 7.15 10.77 10.49
N ARG A 150 7.77 11.93 10.69
CA ARG A 150 8.98 12.32 9.98
C ARG A 150 10.18 11.43 10.32
N ALA A 151 10.31 11.01 11.58
CA ALA A 151 11.41 10.15 12.01
C ALA A 151 11.32 8.76 11.37
N ASP A 152 10.11 8.18 11.38
CA ASP A 152 9.86 6.83 10.87
C ASP A 152 10.02 6.74 9.34
N VAL A 153 9.65 7.78 8.57
CA VAL A 153 9.83 7.76 7.11
C VAL A 153 11.31 7.68 6.70
N HIS A 154 12.19 8.39 7.39
CA HIS A 154 13.64 8.31 7.13
C HIS A 154 14.19 6.93 7.44
N GLU A 155 13.81 6.34 8.57
CA GLU A 155 14.26 5.01 8.95
C GLU A 155 13.80 3.96 7.92
N LEU A 156 12.49 3.90 7.64
CA LEU A 156 11.90 2.92 6.73
C LEU A 156 12.45 3.01 5.30
N LEU A 157 12.49 4.21 4.71
CA LEU A 157 12.95 4.37 3.34
C LEU A 157 14.45 4.10 3.19
N ASN A 158 15.25 4.41 4.20
CA ASN A 158 16.66 4.04 4.20
C ASN A 158 16.84 2.52 4.28
N ILE A 159 16.09 1.82 5.15
CA ILE A 159 16.15 0.35 5.21
C ILE A 159 15.75 -0.27 3.86
N VAL A 160 14.69 0.22 3.21
CA VAL A 160 14.31 -0.24 1.87
C VAL A 160 15.44 0.02 0.88
N GLY A 161 16.07 1.20 0.93
CA GLY A 161 17.22 1.55 0.09
C GLY A 161 18.40 0.60 0.23
N GLU A 162 18.70 0.13 1.45
CA GLU A 162 19.75 -0.86 1.68
C GLU A 162 19.39 -2.23 1.08
N LEU A 163 18.16 -2.69 1.28
CA LEU A 163 17.70 -3.99 0.76
C LEU A 163 17.63 -4.00 -0.78
N GLU A 164 17.04 -2.99 -1.38
CA GLU A 164 16.96 -2.87 -2.84
C GLU A 164 18.31 -2.56 -3.48
N GLY A 165 19.14 -1.77 -2.77
CA GLY A 165 20.52 -1.50 -3.18
C GLY A 165 21.36 -2.77 -3.27
N LEU A 166 21.20 -3.69 -2.32
CA LEU A 166 21.82 -5.00 -2.38
C LEU A 166 21.35 -5.81 -3.61
N GLY A 167 20.05 -5.74 -3.94
CA GLY A 167 19.50 -6.33 -5.17
C GLY A 167 20.13 -5.74 -6.43
N ALA A 168 20.24 -4.42 -6.51
CA ALA A 168 20.87 -3.73 -7.65
C ALA A 168 22.36 -4.07 -7.81
N ARG A 169 23.07 -4.18 -6.67
CA ARG A 169 24.45 -4.65 -6.65
C ARG A 169 24.62 -6.03 -7.31
N TRP A 170 23.75 -6.97 -6.94
CA TRP A 170 23.77 -8.32 -7.53
C TRP A 170 23.34 -8.31 -9.00
N ALA A 171 22.34 -7.49 -9.34
CA ALA A 171 21.91 -7.33 -10.73
C ALA A 171 23.02 -6.81 -11.64
N ALA A 172 23.84 -5.88 -11.17
CA ALA A 172 25.02 -5.40 -11.89
C ALA A 172 26.10 -6.49 -12.07
N GLY A 173 26.10 -7.52 -11.23
CA GLY A 173 27.00 -8.68 -11.34
C GLY A 173 26.53 -9.79 -12.29
N LEU A 174 25.34 -9.67 -12.88
CA LEU A 174 24.82 -10.65 -13.85
C LEU A 174 25.69 -10.75 -15.11
N PRO A 175 25.63 -11.90 -15.83
CA PRO A 175 26.18 -12.01 -17.18
C PRO A 175 25.66 -10.87 -18.08
N VAL A 176 26.50 -10.41 -19.01
CA VAL A 176 26.20 -9.23 -19.85
C VAL A 176 24.86 -9.35 -20.59
N ALA A 177 24.53 -10.54 -21.10
CA ALA A 177 23.29 -10.77 -21.81
C ALA A 177 22.06 -10.58 -20.89
N ASP A 178 22.08 -11.18 -19.69
CA ASP A 178 21.00 -11.12 -18.72
C ASP A 178 20.84 -9.70 -18.16
N ARG A 179 21.97 -9.03 -17.88
CA ARG A 179 21.99 -7.64 -17.43
C ARG A 179 21.37 -6.70 -18.45
N ARG A 180 21.71 -6.84 -19.75
CA ARG A 180 21.12 -6.05 -20.83
C ARG A 180 19.63 -6.33 -21.03
N ALA A 181 19.20 -7.58 -20.86
CA ALA A 181 17.79 -7.93 -20.90
C ALA A 181 17.03 -7.25 -19.76
N LEU A 182 17.56 -7.32 -18.54
CA LEU A 182 16.99 -6.65 -17.37
C LEU A 182 16.90 -5.13 -17.56
N THR A 183 18.00 -4.48 -17.96
CA THR A 183 18.03 -3.02 -18.12
C THR A 183 17.13 -2.51 -19.24
N LYS A 184 16.91 -3.31 -20.28
CA LYS A 184 15.90 -3.01 -21.30
C LYS A 184 14.49 -2.97 -20.70
N GLU A 185 14.15 -3.93 -19.83
CA GLU A 185 12.85 -3.94 -19.15
C GLU A 185 12.73 -2.76 -18.18
N LEU A 186 13.78 -2.46 -17.40
CA LEU A 186 13.79 -1.33 -16.46
C LEU A 186 13.63 0.01 -17.19
N LYS A 187 14.28 0.21 -18.35
CA LYS A 187 14.09 1.40 -19.19
C LYS A 187 12.64 1.56 -19.64
N ALA A 188 11.98 0.46 -20.00
CA ALA A 188 10.56 0.49 -20.36
C ALA A 188 9.66 0.85 -19.17
N LEU A 189 9.96 0.34 -17.97
CA LEU A 189 9.24 0.66 -16.74
C LEU A 189 9.45 2.14 -16.33
N ASN A 190 10.67 2.67 -16.43
CA ASN A 190 10.95 4.09 -16.17
C ASN A 190 10.23 5.00 -17.17
N ALA A 191 10.18 4.62 -18.44
CA ALA A 191 9.41 5.35 -19.44
C ALA A 191 7.89 5.34 -19.14
N ASP A 192 7.35 4.23 -18.61
CA ASP A 192 5.95 4.13 -18.18
C ASP A 192 5.68 5.04 -16.98
N PHE A 193 6.55 5.04 -15.97
CA PHE A 193 6.49 5.95 -14.83
C PHE A 193 6.49 7.41 -15.29
N HIS A 194 7.42 7.81 -16.16
CA HIS A 194 7.50 9.15 -16.71
C HIS A 194 6.23 9.54 -17.48
N ARG A 195 5.72 8.66 -18.33
CA ARG A 195 4.49 8.89 -19.11
C ARG A 195 3.28 9.07 -18.17
N THR A 196 3.15 8.22 -17.15
CA THR A 196 2.08 8.28 -16.16
C THR A 196 2.14 9.59 -15.37
N GLY A 197 3.34 10.03 -14.99
CA GLY A 197 3.54 11.28 -14.27
C GLY A 197 3.30 12.55 -15.09
N ARG A 198 3.23 12.46 -16.41
CA ARG A 198 2.89 13.58 -17.32
C ARG A 198 1.44 13.60 -17.76
N ALA A 199 0.66 12.61 -17.38
CA ALA A 199 -0.76 12.57 -17.73
C ALA A 199 -1.54 13.71 -17.04
N THR A 200 -2.62 14.16 -17.67
CA THR A 200 -3.49 15.20 -17.11
C THR A 200 -4.95 14.73 -17.20
N PRO A 201 -5.62 14.43 -16.08
CA PRO A 201 -5.08 14.44 -14.71
C PRO A 201 -4.11 13.29 -14.43
N ILE A 202 -3.23 13.45 -13.43
CA ILE A 202 -2.35 12.38 -12.97
C ILE A 202 -3.15 11.38 -12.14
N ASP A 203 -3.08 10.11 -12.51
CA ASP A 203 -3.54 8.99 -11.67
C ASP A 203 -2.43 8.60 -10.69
N HIS A 204 -2.55 9.04 -9.44
CA HIS A 204 -1.55 8.81 -8.40
C HIS A 204 -1.40 7.33 -8.03
N GLY A 205 -2.47 6.53 -8.17
CA GLY A 205 -2.41 5.09 -7.95
C GLY A 205 -1.53 4.41 -9.01
N ARG A 206 -1.79 4.71 -10.29
CA ARG A 206 -0.97 4.22 -11.40
C ARG A 206 0.47 4.72 -11.36
N LEU A 207 0.67 5.96 -10.92
CA LEU A 207 2.03 6.52 -10.76
C LEU A 207 2.81 5.72 -9.74
N TYR A 208 2.22 5.45 -8.56
CA TYR A 208 2.82 4.60 -7.55
C TYR A 208 3.10 3.19 -8.08
N GLU A 209 2.13 2.56 -8.76
CA GLU A 209 2.30 1.20 -9.30
C GLU A 209 3.40 1.12 -10.37
N ALA A 210 3.62 2.18 -11.14
CA ALA A 210 4.68 2.24 -12.13
C ALA A 210 6.06 2.32 -11.48
N ASP A 211 6.21 3.13 -10.43
CA ASP A 211 7.40 3.25 -9.61
C ASP A 211 7.75 1.92 -8.92
N GLU A 212 6.77 1.34 -8.25
CA GLU A 212 6.91 0.09 -7.50
C GLU A 212 7.35 -1.07 -8.40
N ARG A 213 6.79 -1.20 -9.62
CA ARG A 213 7.18 -2.23 -10.56
C ARG A 213 8.65 -2.16 -10.97
N LEU A 214 9.21 -0.96 -11.11
CA LEU A 214 10.63 -0.77 -11.42
C LEU A 214 11.50 -1.27 -10.27
N HIS A 215 11.21 -0.83 -9.06
CA HIS A 215 11.95 -1.20 -7.86
C HIS A 215 11.85 -2.71 -7.57
N ARG A 216 10.64 -3.25 -7.64
CA ARG A 216 10.38 -4.68 -7.45
C ARG A 216 11.14 -5.54 -8.46
N LYS A 217 11.20 -5.11 -9.74
CA LYS A 217 11.94 -5.82 -10.80
C LYS A 217 13.43 -5.91 -10.50
N ILE A 218 14.03 -4.88 -9.93
CA ILE A 218 15.45 -4.88 -9.53
C ILE A 218 15.69 -5.95 -8.46
N VAL A 219 14.83 -6.01 -7.44
CA VAL A 219 14.94 -6.98 -6.36
C VAL A 219 14.75 -8.40 -6.90
N GLU A 220 13.67 -8.65 -7.64
CA GLU A 220 13.32 -9.98 -8.14
C GLU A 220 14.34 -10.56 -9.14
N ALA A 221 15.12 -9.71 -9.81
CA ALA A 221 16.09 -10.16 -10.79
C ALA A 221 17.19 -11.07 -10.19
N CYS A 222 17.59 -10.83 -8.94
CA CYS A 222 18.73 -11.50 -8.34
C CYS A 222 18.57 -11.88 -6.87
N ALA A 223 17.50 -11.41 -6.19
CA ALA A 223 17.34 -11.66 -4.77
C ALA A 223 17.00 -13.12 -4.48
N GLY A 224 17.71 -13.71 -3.53
CA GLY A 224 17.31 -14.98 -2.95
C GLY A 224 16.12 -14.81 -1.99
N PRO A 225 15.53 -15.93 -1.54
CA PRO A 225 14.27 -15.91 -0.75
C PRO A 225 14.38 -15.12 0.56
N ARG A 226 15.59 -15.01 1.14
CA ARG A 226 15.78 -14.23 2.38
C ARG A 226 15.66 -12.73 2.16
N LEU A 227 16.31 -12.21 1.11
CA LEU A 227 16.22 -10.79 0.79
C LEU A 227 14.79 -10.41 0.38
N ILE A 228 14.13 -11.24 -0.42
CA ILE A 228 12.72 -11.05 -0.78
C ILE A 228 11.83 -11.01 0.47
N ALA A 229 11.97 -11.96 1.41
CA ALA A 229 11.19 -11.99 2.63
C ALA A 229 11.41 -10.74 3.52
N MET A 230 12.65 -10.26 3.64
CA MET A 230 12.96 -9.02 4.37
C MET A 230 12.36 -7.79 3.67
N HIS A 231 12.50 -7.71 2.37
CA HIS A 231 11.91 -6.64 1.57
C HIS A 231 10.38 -6.62 1.72
N ASP A 232 9.71 -7.76 1.57
CA ASP A 232 8.25 -7.91 1.68
C ASP A 232 7.71 -7.60 3.09
N SER A 233 8.56 -7.69 4.12
CA SER A 233 8.18 -7.32 5.49
C SER A 233 8.24 -5.81 5.73
N VAL A 234 9.20 -5.10 5.12
CA VAL A 234 9.44 -3.67 5.37
C VAL A 234 8.78 -2.78 4.31
N LYS A 235 8.86 -3.15 3.04
CA LYS A 235 8.37 -2.33 1.91
C LYS A 235 6.94 -1.82 2.08
N PRO A 236 5.95 -2.61 2.54
CA PRO A 236 4.59 -2.14 2.72
C PRO A 236 4.44 -1.05 3.79
N GLN A 237 5.35 -0.96 4.75
CA GLN A 237 5.39 0.14 5.71
C GLN A 237 5.81 1.45 5.03
N ALA A 238 6.87 1.41 4.20
CA ALA A 238 7.31 2.53 3.38
C ALA A 238 6.23 2.96 2.36
N GLU A 239 5.51 2.00 1.78
CA GLU A 239 4.40 2.22 0.85
C GLU A 239 3.30 3.12 1.42
N ARG A 240 2.99 3.00 2.72
CA ARG A 240 2.01 3.86 3.40
C ARG A 240 2.34 5.34 3.26
N TYR A 241 3.62 5.69 3.39
CA TYR A 241 4.10 7.06 3.24
C TYR A 241 3.99 7.54 1.80
N ILE A 242 4.47 6.73 0.85
CA ILE A 242 4.46 7.10 -0.56
C ILE A 242 3.02 7.31 -1.02
N ARG A 243 2.11 6.38 -0.76
CA ARG A 243 0.70 6.48 -1.14
C ARG A 243 -0.01 7.68 -0.51
N MET A 244 0.30 8.00 0.74
CA MET A 244 -0.31 9.12 1.45
C MET A 244 0.12 10.48 0.88
N TYR A 245 1.36 10.61 0.45
CA TYR A 245 1.95 11.89 0.09
C TYR A 245 2.26 12.05 -1.41
N ILE A 246 2.09 11.02 -2.25
CA ILE A 246 2.45 11.02 -3.67
C ILE A 246 1.80 12.17 -4.46
N SER A 247 0.58 12.57 -4.11
CA SER A 247 -0.10 13.70 -4.76
C SER A 247 0.60 15.05 -4.55
N LEU A 248 1.43 15.16 -3.51
CA LEU A 248 2.21 16.35 -3.18
C LEU A 248 3.64 16.31 -3.73
N LEU A 249 4.05 15.16 -4.32
CA LEU A 249 5.38 14.92 -4.86
C LEU A 249 5.44 14.99 -6.40
N THR A 250 4.35 15.37 -7.05
CA THR A 250 4.25 15.37 -8.52
C THR A 250 5.20 16.34 -9.22
N SER A 251 5.67 17.37 -8.52
CA SER A 251 6.71 18.28 -9.03
C SER A 251 8.09 17.60 -9.19
N ASP A 252 8.33 16.53 -8.47
CA ASP A 252 9.64 15.87 -8.39
C ASP A 252 9.78 14.65 -9.33
N ILE A 253 8.73 14.33 -10.10
CA ILE A 253 8.72 13.18 -11.03
C ILE A 253 9.92 13.18 -11.97
N LYS A 254 10.29 14.35 -12.51
CA LYS A 254 11.45 14.47 -13.40
C LYS A 254 12.76 14.10 -12.70
N ALA A 255 12.91 14.46 -11.43
CA ALA A 255 14.08 14.09 -10.62
C ALA A 255 14.10 12.59 -10.37
N SER A 256 12.94 11.97 -10.01
CA SER A 256 12.84 10.53 -9.83
C SER A 256 13.17 9.75 -11.10
N VAL A 257 12.71 10.21 -12.27
CA VAL A 257 13.07 9.59 -13.56
C VAL A 257 14.59 9.58 -13.78
N ALA A 258 15.27 10.70 -13.49
CA ALA A 258 16.72 10.79 -13.63
C ALA A 258 17.47 9.91 -12.61
N GLU A 259 16.93 9.78 -11.41
CA GLU A 259 17.46 8.86 -10.38
C GLU A 259 17.31 7.40 -10.83
N HIS A 260 16.17 7.02 -11.43
CA HIS A 260 15.98 5.67 -12.01
C HIS A 260 16.94 5.42 -13.19
N ASP A 261 17.14 6.40 -14.07
CA ASP A 261 18.10 6.28 -15.17
C ASP A 261 19.53 6.02 -14.63
N ALA A 262 19.94 6.70 -13.57
CA ALA A 262 21.25 6.48 -12.94
C ALA A 262 21.38 5.05 -12.36
N ILE A 263 20.31 4.50 -11.77
CA ILE A 263 20.29 3.11 -11.30
C ILE A 263 20.45 2.14 -12.48
N ILE A 264 19.66 2.35 -13.54
CA ILE A 264 19.62 1.49 -14.72
C ILE A 264 20.99 1.50 -15.43
N ASP A 265 21.59 2.67 -15.60
CA ASP A 265 22.88 2.82 -16.26
C ASP A 265 24.01 2.16 -15.45
N ALA A 266 24.01 2.31 -14.12
CA ALA A 266 24.98 1.64 -13.26
C ALA A 266 24.85 0.10 -13.31
N ILE A 267 23.63 -0.43 -13.39
CA ILE A 267 23.39 -1.86 -13.61
C ILE A 267 23.88 -2.28 -14.99
N ASP A 268 23.54 -1.54 -16.06
CA ASP A 268 23.93 -1.86 -17.45
C ASP A 268 25.45 -1.90 -17.63
N ASP A 269 26.16 -0.96 -17.01
CA ASP A 269 27.61 -0.87 -16.99
C ASP A 269 28.30 -1.97 -16.16
N GLY A 270 27.55 -2.72 -15.34
CA GLY A 270 28.11 -3.72 -14.41
C GLY A 270 28.84 -3.13 -13.22
N LYS A 271 28.56 -1.88 -12.86
CA LYS A 271 29.17 -1.15 -11.75
C LYS A 271 28.43 -1.43 -10.44
N ALA A 272 28.73 -2.56 -9.79
CA ALA A 272 27.99 -3.05 -8.64
C ALA A 272 27.86 -2.05 -7.48
N ASP A 273 28.95 -1.41 -7.07
CA ASP A 273 28.94 -0.42 -5.98
C ASP A 273 28.17 0.85 -6.37
N ALA A 274 28.27 1.28 -7.64
CA ALA A 274 27.55 2.44 -8.14
C ALA A 274 26.03 2.15 -8.23
N ALA A 275 25.63 0.95 -8.65
CA ALA A 275 24.22 0.54 -8.70
C ALA A 275 23.60 0.53 -7.31
N GLN A 276 24.29 -0.04 -6.30
CA GLN A 276 23.87 0.00 -4.91
C GLN A 276 23.72 1.45 -4.42
N ALA A 277 24.74 2.28 -4.60
CA ALA A 277 24.75 3.67 -4.15
C ALA A 277 23.64 4.51 -4.85
N ALA A 278 23.34 4.25 -6.12
CA ALA A 278 22.28 4.93 -6.84
C ALA A 278 20.90 4.63 -6.25
N VAL A 279 20.60 3.36 -5.93
CA VAL A 279 19.34 2.98 -5.26
C VAL A 279 19.24 3.60 -3.87
N GLN A 280 20.29 3.52 -3.05
CA GLN A 280 20.33 4.14 -1.73
C GLN A 280 20.08 5.66 -1.82
N THR A 281 20.65 6.31 -2.82
CA THR A 281 20.45 7.75 -3.05
C THR A 281 19.02 8.08 -3.45
N ASN A 282 18.41 7.30 -4.35
CA ASN A 282 17.02 7.47 -4.74
C ASN A 282 16.08 7.38 -3.53
N TRP A 283 16.23 6.36 -2.69
CA TRP A 283 15.41 6.19 -1.49
C TRP A 283 15.65 7.27 -0.43
N ARG A 284 16.88 7.73 -0.26
CA ARG A 284 17.20 8.85 0.63
C ARG A 284 16.54 10.13 0.15
N HIS A 285 16.60 10.43 -1.14
CA HIS A 285 15.93 11.61 -1.71
C HIS A 285 14.41 11.49 -1.59
N ALA A 286 13.83 10.29 -1.76
CA ALA A 286 12.40 10.07 -1.53
C ALA A 286 12.03 10.35 -0.06
N ALA A 287 12.83 9.88 0.91
CA ALA A 287 12.64 10.16 2.32
C ALA A 287 12.68 11.66 2.62
N ASP A 288 13.67 12.38 2.08
CA ASP A 288 13.82 13.83 2.25
C ASP A 288 12.63 14.60 1.64
N ARG A 289 12.17 14.20 0.47
CA ARG A 289 10.98 14.80 -0.18
C ARG A 289 9.73 14.61 0.66
N ILE A 290 9.46 13.40 1.14
CA ILE A 290 8.29 13.10 1.98
C ILE A 290 8.42 13.80 3.33
N ALA A 291 9.59 13.80 3.96
CA ALA A 291 9.82 14.48 5.25
C ALA A 291 9.53 15.99 5.17
N LYS A 292 9.92 16.65 4.07
CA LYS A 292 9.57 18.06 3.81
C LYS A 292 8.06 18.27 3.68
N VAL A 293 7.36 17.34 3.02
CA VAL A 293 5.90 17.40 2.93
C VAL A 293 5.26 17.23 4.32
N ILE A 294 5.75 16.28 5.14
CA ILE A 294 5.27 16.07 6.51
C ILE A 294 5.52 17.31 7.38
N GLU A 295 6.66 17.98 7.21
CA GLU A 295 6.99 19.22 7.94
C GLU A 295 5.96 20.33 7.69
N VAL A 296 5.42 20.41 6.48
CA VAL A 296 4.43 21.42 6.09
C VAL A 296 2.99 20.98 6.35
N ALA A 297 2.67 19.72 6.03
CA ALA A 297 1.32 19.18 6.10
C ALA A 297 0.98 18.58 7.47
N GLY A 298 1.98 18.41 8.35
CA GLY A 298 1.87 17.75 9.65
C GLY A 298 1.95 16.22 9.55
N GLU A 299 2.34 15.61 10.65
CA GLU A 299 2.28 14.16 10.82
C GLU A 299 0.84 13.67 10.81
N ARG A 300 0.62 12.43 10.45
CA ARG A 300 -0.72 11.82 10.40
C ARG A 300 -0.87 10.79 11.53
N GLY A 301 -1.88 11.01 12.38
CA GLY A 301 -2.22 10.08 13.47
C GLY A 301 -1.32 10.18 14.70
N SER A 302 -0.44 11.17 14.80
CA SER A 302 0.28 11.56 16.01
C SER A 302 -0.54 12.65 16.74
N TRP A 303 -1.00 12.35 17.95
CA TRP A 303 -1.77 13.28 18.82
C TRP A 303 -1.02 13.50 20.12
#